data_282cc51b404846703efaacc912eecbe8
#
_entry.id   282cc51b404846703efaacc912eecbe8
#
_cell.length_a   1.000
_cell.length_b   1.000
_cell.length_c   1.000
_cell.angle_alpha   90.00
_cell.angle_beta   90.00
_cell.angle_gamma   90.00
#
_symmetry.space_group_name_H-M   'P 1'
#
loop_
_entity.id
_entity.type
_entity.pdbx_description
1 polymer ?
#
loop_
_entity_poly.entity_id
_entity_poly.type
_entity_poly.pdbx_seq_one_letter_code
_entity_poly.pdbx_strand_id
1 'polypeptide(L)'
;VIVDDGGDMTLLVHEGWKAENAYAKDGTLPDPSSTDNAEFKIVLTIIKRTLPQQPDKWHKVAARMKGVSEETTTGVHRLYTMSNAGELLFPAINVNDSVTKSKFDNLYGCKHSLPDGICRATDVMLAGKRAVICGYGDVGKGCAFAMKAAGCVTTVTECDPICALQAAMEGFQVKTLESQLETLDIVITTTGNKG
;
A
#
# COMPACT_ATOMS: atom_id res chain seq x y z
N VAL A 1 8.33 -1.81 19.66
CA VAL A 1 7.10 -1.58 18.88
C VAL A 1 7.50 -0.94 17.57
N ILE A 2 6.88 -1.39 16.48
CA ILE A 2 6.98 -0.77 15.14
C ILE A 2 5.65 -0.04 14.88
N VAL A 3 5.74 1.13 14.26
CA VAL A 3 4.65 1.74 13.51
C VAL A 3 5.03 1.56 12.05
N ASP A 4 4.28 0.77 11.32
CA ASP A 4 4.58 0.34 9.94
C ASP A 4 3.52 0.86 8.97
N ASP A 5 3.94 1.09 7.73
CA ASP A 5 3.08 1.59 6.65
C ASP A 5 3.43 0.84 5.35
N GLY A 6 2.70 -0.24 5.11
CA GLY A 6 2.94 -1.20 4.04
C GLY A 6 3.60 -2.52 4.48
N GLY A 7 3.94 -2.65 5.77
CA GLY A 7 4.47 -3.87 6.35
C GLY A 7 5.92 -4.19 6.00
N ASP A 8 6.71 -3.23 5.52
CA ASP A 8 8.07 -3.49 5.04
C ASP A 8 9.05 -3.75 6.17
N MET A 9 8.96 -3.02 7.29
CA MET A 9 9.79 -3.31 8.47
C MET A 9 9.42 -4.64 9.10
N THR A 10 8.14 -4.94 9.17
CA THR A 10 7.62 -6.24 9.64
C THR A 10 8.15 -7.36 8.77
N LEU A 11 8.06 -7.22 7.45
CA LEU A 11 8.60 -8.18 6.48
C LEU A 11 10.10 -8.40 6.66
N LEU A 12 10.86 -7.30 6.82
CA LEU A 12 12.31 -7.37 7.02
C LEU A 12 12.68 -8.19 8.26
N VAL A 13 11.96 -8.02 9.37
CA VAL A 13 12.20 -8.80 10.60
C VAL A 13 11.89 -10.28 10.38
N HIS A 14 10.74 -10.61 9.75
CA HIS A 14 10.32 -11.99 9.51
C HIS A 14 11.27 -12.72 8.54
N GLU A 15 11.60 -12.10 7.41
CA GLU A 15 12.51 -12.69 6.45
C GLU A 15 13.94 -12.77 6.98
N GLY A 16 14.37 -11.80 7.78
CA GLY A 16 15.64 -11.87 8.48
C GLY A 16 15.70 -13.03 9.46
N TRP A 17 14.65 -13.25 10.24
CA TRP A 17 14.53 -14.39 11.16
C TRP A 17 14.57 -15.74 10.41
N LYS A 18 13.84 -15.87 9.30
CA LYS A 18 13.89 -17.07 8.45
C LYS A 18 15.30 -17.31 7.88
N ALA A 19 15.93 -16.25 7.41
CA ALA A 19 17.28 -16.33 6.84
C ALA A 19 18.35 -16.73 7.87
N GLU A 20 18.24 -16.26 9.13
CA GLU A 20 19.11 -16.68 10.22
C GLU A 20 18.98 -18.17 10.52
N ASN A 21 17.74 -18.71 10.50
CA ASN A 21 17.53 -20.16 10.67
C ASN A 21 18.19 -20.98 9.55
N ALA A 22 18.05 -20.56 8.29
CA ALA A 22 18.68 -21.23 7.16
C ALA A 22 20.22 -21.14 7.24
N TYR A 23 20.73 -19.96 7.56
CA TYR A 23 22.17 -19.74 7.69
C TYR A 23 22.80 -20.56 8.83
N ALA A 24 22.12 -20.66 9.97
CA ALA A 24 22.59 -21.48 11.09
C ALA A 24 22.57 -22.98 10.78
N LYS A 25 21.65 -23.43 9.91
CA LYS A 25 21.52 -24.85 9.54
C LYS A 25 22.61 -25.30 8.56
N ASP A 26 22.86 -24.54 7.52
CA ASP A 26 23.71 -24.97 6.39
C ASP A 26 24.52 -23.85 5.73
N GLY A 27 24.52 -22.65 6.28
CA GLY A 27 25.22 -21.49 5.73
C GLY A 27 24.53 -20.83 4.55
N THR A 28 23.29 -21.19 4.24
CA THR A 28 22.53 -20.62 3.12
C THR A 28 22.23 -19.14 3.34
N LEU A 29 22.60 -18.31 2.36
CA LEU A 29 22.27 -16.90 2.31
C LEU A 29 21.05 -16.66 1.39
N PRO A 30 20.20 -15.68 1.69
CA PRO A 30 19.08 -15.34 0.82
C PRO A 30 19.56 -14.88 -0.57
N ASP A 31 18.83 -15.26 -1.60
CA ASP A 31 19.13 -14.89 -2.98
C ASP A 31 18.19 -13.78 -3.46
N PRO A 32 18.68 -12.54 -3.62
CA PRO A 32 17.87 -11.43 -4.15
C PRO A 32 17.36 -11.65 -5.58
N SER A 33 17.95 -12.58 -6.35
CA SER A 33 17.48 -12.88 -7.71
C SER A 33 16.28 -13.83 -7.76
N SER A 34 15.90 -14.40 -6.62
CA SER A 34 14.74 -15.31 -6.50
C SER A 34 13.37 -14.63 -6.66
N THR A 35 13.34 -13.32 -6.80
CA THR A 35 12.11 -12.53 -6.91
C THR A 35 12.23 -11.41 -7.95
N ASP A 36 11.12 -11.15 -8.66
CA ASP A 36 10.98 -9.99 -9.55
C ASP A 36 10.46 -8.74 -8.83
N ASN A 37 10.00 -8.88 -7.58
CA ASN A 37 9.53 -7.76 -6.78
C ASN A 37 10.72 -6.90 -6.32
N ALA A 38 10.77 -5.65 -6.79
CA ALA A 38 11.90 -4.75 -6.54
C ALA A 38 12.10 -4.44 -5.04
N GLU A 39 11.03 -4.27 -4.29
CA GLU A 39 11.07 -3.99 -2.84
C GLU A 39 11.57 -5.21 -2.07
N PHE A 40 11.04 -6.39 -2.37
CA PHE A 40 11.46 -7.63 -1.72
C PHE A 40 12.91 -7.98 -2.05
N LYS A 41 13.36 -7.67 -3.26
CA LYS A 41 14.78 -7.79 -3.65
C LYS A 41 15.70 -6.95 -2.77
N ILE A 42 15.28 -5.73 -2.41
CA ILE A 42 16.01 -4.85 -1.50
C ILE A 42 16.09 -5.48 -0.11
N VAL A 43 14.98 -6.01 0.41
CA VAL A 43 14.92 -6.70 1.70
C VAL A 43 15.93 -7.85 1.74
N LEU A 44 15.88 -8.75 0.75
CA LEU A 44 16.82 -9.88 0.65
C LEU A 44 18.28 -9.43 0.53
N THR A 45 18.54 -8.34 -0.18
CA THR A 45 19.89 -7.76 -0.33
C THR A 45 20.44 -7.25 1.01
N ILE A 46 19.60 -6.55 1.79
CA ILE A 46 19.97 -6.06 3.12
C ILE A 46 20.30 -7.24 4.04
N ILE A 47 19.45 -8.26 4.06
CA ILE A 47 19.66 -9.45 4.90
C ILE A 47 20.93 -10.17 4.48
N LYS A 48 21.13 -10.46 3.19
CA LYS A 48 22.32 -11.13 2.66
C LYS A 48 23.60 -10.44 3.08
N ARG A 49 23.63 -9.11 3.03
CA ARG A 49 24.80 -8.31 3.40
C ARG A 49 25.10 -8.32 4.89
N THR A 50 24.06 -8.29 5.74
CA THR A 50 24.21 -8.10 7.18
C THR A 50 24.33 -9.42 7.95
N LEU A 51 23.76 -10.49 7.44
CA LEU A 51 23.65 -11.79 8.10
C LEU A 51 25.00 -12.39 8.52
N PRO A 52 26.07 -12.42 7.67
CA PRO A 52 27.37 -12.96 8.08
C PRO A 52 28.05 -12.17 9.21
N GLN A 53 27.71 -10.89 9.34
CA GLN A 53 28.29 -10.00 10.35
C GLN A 53 27.53 -10.05 11.67
N GLN A 54 26.22 -10.32 11.62
CA GLN A 54 25.30 -10.34 12.76
C GLN A 54 24.30 -11.50 12.62
N PRO A 55 24.75 -12.74 12.85
CA PRO A 55 23.95 -13.95 12.53
C PRO A 55 22.79 -14.23 13.49
N ASP A 56 22.60 -13.42 14.52
CA ASP A 56 21.54 -13.52 15.53
C ASP A 56 20.73 -12.21 15.70
N LYS A 57 20.94 -11.25 14.83
CA LYS A 57 20.33 -9.91 14.91
C LYS A 57 18.81 -9.99 14.91
N TRP A 58 18.23 -10.72 13.96
CA TRP A 58 16.80 -10.75 13.74
C TRP A 58 16.07 -11.56 14.80
N HIS A 59 16.67 -12.64 15.30
CA HIS A 59 16.17 -13.35 16.49
C HIS A 59 16.13 -12.45 17.70
N LYS A 60 17.17 -11.67 17.96
CA LYS A 60 17.22 -10.69 19.05
C LYS A 60 16.17 -9.59 18.89
N VAL A 61 15.97 -9.12 17.66
CA VAL A 61 14.92 -8.11 17.37
C VAL A 61 13.56 -8.69 17.61
N ALA A 62 13.22 -9.84 17.03
CA ALA A 62 11.92 -10.49 17.19
C ALA A 62 11.60 -10.79 18.66
N ALA A 63 12.56 -11.33 19.43
CA ALA A 63 12.37 -11.62 20.87
C ALA A 63 12.07 -10.38 21.72
N ARG A 64 12.54 -9.20 21.30
CA ARG A 64 12.31 -7.93 22.01
C ARG A 64 11.07 -7.19 21.52
N MET A 65 10.50 -7.60 20.37
CA MET A 65 9.33 -6.96 19.78
C MET A 65 8.10 -7.17 20.65
N LYS A 66 7.42 -6.07 20.95
CA LYS A 66 6.13 -6.08 21.67
C LYS A 66 4.93 -6.07 20.74
N GLY A 67 5.17 -5.72 19.49
CA GLY A 67 4.13 -5.69 18.44
C GLY A 67 4.38 -4.63 17.39
N VAL A 68 3.52 -4.64 16.39
CA VAL A 68 3.44 -3.66 15.30
C VAL A 68 2.05 -3.08 15.21
N SER A 69 1.94 -1.79 14.90
CA SER A 69 0.72 -1.17 14.40
C SER A 69 0.90 -0.88 12.90
N GLU A 70 -0.05 -1.36 12.09
CA GLU A 70 -0.01 -1.22 10.63
C GLU A 70 -1.06 -0.21 10.16
N GLU A 71 -0.62 0.76 9.36
CA GLU A 71 -1.39 1.92 8.95
C GLU A 71 -2.09 1.77 7.59
N THR A 72 -1.74 0.75 6.78
CA THR A 72 -2.24 0.72 5.41
C THR A 72 -2.70 -0.66 4.94
N THR A 73 -3.62 -0.69 3.97
CA THR A 73 -4.28 -1.90 3.45
C THR A 73 -3.28 -2.97 2.99
N THR A 74 -2.23 -2.59 2.28
CA THR A 74 -1.22 -3.54 1.76
C THR A 74 -0.48 -4.25 2.89
N GLY A 75 -0.10 -3.51 3.93
CA GLY A 75 0.57 -4.10 5.11
C GLY A 75 -0.38 -4.97 5.93
N VAL A 76 -1.63 -4.55 6.10
CA VAL A 76 -2.67 -5.35 6.78
C VAL A 76 -2.85 -6.70 6.07
N HIS A 77 -2.92 -6.74 4.75
CA HIS A 77 -3.01 -8.00 3.98
C HIS A 77 -1.79 -8.90 4.20
N ARG A 78 -0.57 -8.33 4.27
CA ARG A 78 0.63 -9.09 4.62
C ARG A 78 0.53 -9.71 6.01
N LEU A 79 0.10 -8.92 6.99
CA LEU A 79 -0.07 -9.39 8.38
C LEU A 79 -1.09 -10.53 8.48
N TYR A 80 -2.23 -10.43 7.81
CA TYR A 80 -3.21 -11.50 7.75
C TYR A 80 -2.64 -12.76 7.09
N THR A 81 -1.89 -12.61 5.99
CA THR A 81 -1.25 -13.75 5.32
C THR A 81 -0.29 -14.46 6.27
N MET A 82 0.59 -13.73 6.96
CA MET A 82 1.52 -14.32 7.93
C MET A 82 0.81 -14.93 9.14
N SER A 83 -0.24 -14.28 9.64
CA SER A 83 -1.04 -14.78 10.76
C SER A 83 -1.75 -16.09 10.41
N ASN A 84 -2.39 -16.15 9.25
CA ASN A 84 -3.10 -17.36 8.77
C ASN A 84 -2.14 -18.53 8.51
N ALA A 85 -0.90 -18.24 8.11
CA ALA A 85 0.16 -19.23 7.96
C ALA A 85 0.79 -19.65 9.30
N GLY A 86 0.45 -19.00 10.42
CA GLY A 86 1.09 -19.23 11.71
C GLY A 86 2.54 -18.75 11.80
N GLU A 87 2.94 -17.85 10.92
CA GLU A 87 4.32 -17.34 10.80
C GLU A 87 4.54 -16.01 11.51
N LEU A 88 3.51 -15.36 12.02
CA LEU A 88 3.60 -14.05 12.66
C LEU A 88 4.37 -14.15 13.97
N LEU A 89 5.54 -13.51 14.07
CA LEU A 89 6.48 -13.64 15.19
C LEU A 89 6.09 -12.81 16.42
N PHE A 90 5.22 -11.82 16.25
CA PHE A 90 4.80 -10.92 17.35
C PHE A 90 3.40 -10.36 17.06
N PRO A 91 2.68 -9.85 18.09
CA PRO A 91 1.35 -9.29 17.92
C PRO A 91 1.30 -8.15 16.90
N ALA A 92 0.23 -8.09 16.10
CA ALA A 92 -0.01 -7.04 15.14
C ALA A 92 -1.38 -6.40 15.34
N ILE A 93 -1.46 -5.09 15.22
CA ILE A 93 -2.68 -4.30 15.35
C ILE A 93 -2.97 -3.64 14.00
N ASN A 94 -4.14 -3.95 13.44
CA ASN A 94 -4.65 -3.27 12.25
C ASN A 94 -5.25 -1.93 12.66
N VAL A 95 -4.49 -0.86 12.48
CA VAL A 95 -4.95 0.51 12.71
C VAL A 95 -5.68 1.06 11.49
N ASN A 96 -5.33 0.58 10.28
CA ASN A 96 -5.93 1.04 9.03
C ASN A 96 -7.46 0.93 9.03
N ASP A 97 -8.01 -0.17 9.54
CA ASP A 97 -9.45 -0.42 9.52
C ASP A 97 -10.20 0.15 10.74
N SER A 98 -9.50 0.84 11.63
CA SER A 98 -10.14 1.66 12.66
C SER A 98 -11.00 2.73 12.00
N VAL A 99 -12.23 2.91 12.47
CA VAL A 99 -13.17 3.94 11.95
C VAL A 99 -12.56 5.33 12.01
N THR A 100 -11.85 5.64 13.10
CA THR A 100 -11.19 6.93 13.29
C THR A 100 -9.93 7.11 12.42
N LYS A 101 -9.44 6.06 11.75
CA LYS A 101 -8.35 6.13 10.75
C LYS A 101 -8.91 6.09 9.33
N SER A 102 -9.58 5.01 8.94
CA SER A 102 -9.99 4.79 7.54
C SER A 102 -10.98 5.83 7.03
N LYS A 103 -11.94 6.26 7.86
CA LYS A 103 -12.94 7.26 7.48
C LYS A 103 -12.43 8.70 7.54
N PHE A 104 -11.23 8.91 8.03
CA PHE A 104 -10.60 10.23 8.14
C PHE A 104 -9.35 10.32 7.28
N ASP A 105 -8.28 9.60 7.60
CA ASP A 105 -7.03 9.72 6.88
C ASP A 105 -7.15 9.21 5.43
N ASN A 106 -7.72 8.03 5.22
CA ASN A 106 -7.86 7.49 3.86
C ASN A 106 -8.71 8.39 2.96
N LEU A 107 -9.73 9.04 3.52
CA LEU A 107 -10.61 9.95 2.78
C LEU A 107 -10.01 11.36 2.67
N TYR A 108 -9.81 12.02 3.81
CA TYR A 108 -9.43 13.44 3.85
C TYR A 108 -7.94 13.64 3.60
N GLY A 109 -7.08 12.72 4.06
CA GLY A 109 -5.65 12.77 3.79
C GLY A 109 -5.36 12.69 2.29
N CYS A 110 -5.93 11.71 1.60
CA CYS A 110 -5.79 11.55 0.15
C CYS A 110 -6.46 12.68 -0.62
N LYS A 111 -7.58 13.23 -0.11
CA LYS A 111 -8.23 14.41 -0.69
C LYS A 111 -7.28 15.63 -0.72
N HIS A 112 -6.45 15.80 0.31
CA HIS A 112 -5.47 16.88 0.36
C HIS A 112 -4.20 16.56 -0.43
N SER A 113 -3.65 15.37 -0.23
CA SER A 113 -2.31 15.03 -0.74
C SER A 113 -2.27 14.77 -2.23
N LEU A 114 -3.34 14.24 -2.84
CA LEU A 114 -3.35 13.91 -4.27
C LEU A 114 -3.10 15.14 -5.17
N PRO A 115 -3.92 16.21 -5.13
CA PRO A 115 -3.68 17.36 -6.00
C PRO A 115 -2.36 18.06 -5.67
N ASP A 116 -1.96 18.13 -4.41
CA ASP A 116 -0.67 18.69 -4.01
C ASP A 116 0.49 17.89 -4.61
N GLY A 117 0.45 16.56 -4.50
CA GLY A 117 1.47 15.68 -5.08
C GLY A 117 1.58 15.79 -6.60
N ILE A 118 0.45 15.82 -7.32
CA ILE A 118 0.44 15.98 -8.78
C ILE A 118 1.04 17.33 -9.17
N CYS A 119 0.60 18.42 -8.55
CA CYS A 119 1.09 19.76 -8.86
C CYS A 119 2.60 19.89 -8.58
N ARG A 120 3.10 19.36 -7.47
CA ARG A 120 4.53 19.37 -7.14
C ARG A 120 5.37 18.53 -8.09
N ALA A 121 4.85 17.39 -8.54
CA ALA A 121 5.60 16.47 -9.40
C ALA A 121 5.63 16.91 -10.86
N THR A 122 4.61 17.62 -11.34
CA THR A 122 4.39 17.82 -12.77
C THR A 122 4.33 19.29 -13.20
N ASP A 123 4.09 20.20 -12.28
CA ASP A 123 3.85 21.63 -12.56
C ASP A 123 2.74 21.87 -13.61
N VAL A 124 1.73 21.00 -13.62
CA VAL A 124 0.63 20.99 -14.59
C VAL A 124 -0.62 21.59 -13.98
N MET A 125 -1.32 22.43 -14.74
CA MET A 125 -2.65 22.92 -14.36
C MET A 125 -3.66 21.77 -14.46
N LEU A 126 -4.39 21.51 -13.35
CA LEU A 126 -5.37 20.43 -13.28
C LEU A 126 -6.70 20.75 -13.93
N ALA A 127 -7.11 22.03 -13.93
CA ALA A 127 -8.40 22.45 -14.47
C ALA A 127 -8.54 22.08 -15.96
N GLY A 128 -9.67 21.49 -16.30
CA GLY A 128 -9.98 21.01 -17.66
C GLY A 128 -9.38 19.65 -18.04
N LYS A 129 -8.49 19.07 -17.21
CA LYS A 129 -7.95 17.73 -17.43
C LYS A 129 -9.00 16.65 -17.22
N ARG A 130 -8.95 15.59 -18.00
CA ARG A 130 -9.78 14.40 -17.84
C ARG A 130 -9.07 13.42 -16.92
N ALA A 131 -9.64 13.24 -15.73
CA ALA A 131 -9.08 12.37 -14.69
C ALA A 131 -9.98 11.16 -14.48
N VAL A 132 -9.38 9.97 -14.44
CA VAL A 132 -10.08 8.73 -14.09
C VAL A 132 -9.57 8.25 -12.74
N ILE A 133 -10.50 7.99 -11.84
CA ILE A 133 -10.24 7.41 -10.51
C ILE A 133 -10.61 5.92 -10.56
N CYS A 134 -9.62 5.06 -10.39
CA CYS A 134 -9.83 3.61 -10.32
C CYS A 134 -10.10 3.18 -8.88
N GLY A 135 -11.35 2.89 -8.56
CA GLY A 135 -11.82 2.58 -7.22
C GLY A 135 -12.61 3.72 -6.58
N TYR A 136 -13.64 3.37 -5.79
CA TYR A 136 -14.46 4.35 -5.07
C TYR A 136 -14.68 3.96 -3.59
N GLY A 137 -13.62 3.38 -2.98
CA GLY A 137 -13.49 3.24 -1.53
C GLY A 137 -13.17 4.59 -0.87
N ASP A 138 -12.71 4.59 0.37
CA ASP A 138 -12.44 5.84 1.10
C ASP A 138 -11.40 6.71 0.38
N VAL A 139 -10.31 6.12 -0.10
CA VAL A 139 -9.27 6.82 -0.89
C VAL A 139 -9.86 7.36 -2.19
N GLY A 140 -10.55 6.53 -2.95
CA GLY A 140 -11.14 6.91 -4.24
C GLY A 140 -12.13 8.05 -4.12
N LYS A 141 -12.98 8.05 -3.09
CA LYS A 141 -13.90 9.15 -2.78
C LYS A 141 -13.16 10.46 -2.54
N GLY A 142 -12.14 10.45 -1.68
CA GLY A 142 -11.33 11.63 -1.42
C GLY A 142 -10.67 12.16 -2.69
N CYS A 143 -10.05 11.29 -3.47
CA CYS A 143 -9.41 11.62 -4.74
C CYS A 143 -10.39 12.19 -5.77
N ALA A 144 -11.55 11.57 -5.96
CA ALA A 144 -12.56 12.01 -6.92
C ALA A 144 -13.08 13.43 -6.59
N PHE A 145 -13.40 13.69 -5.32
CA PHE A 145 -13.81 15.01 -4.88
C PHE A 145 -12.73 16.06 -5.06
N ALA A 146 -11.47 15.72 -4.74
CA ALA A 146 -10.36 16.66 -4.88
C ALA A 146 -10.13 17.05 -6.34
N MET A 147 -10.10 16.07 -7.26
CA MET A 147 -9.91 16.33 -8.68
C MET A 147 -11.08 17.12 -9.28
N LYS A 148 -12.33 16.79 -8.92
CA LYS A 148 -13.50 17.57 -9.31
C LYS A 148 -13.44 19.01 -8.81
N ALA A 149 -13.03 19.22 -7.55
CA ALA A 149 -12.88 20.55 -6.96
C ALA A 149 -11.74 21.36 -7.62
N ALA A 150 -10.69 20.69 -8.11
CA ALA A 150 -9.62 21.31 -8.89
C ALA A 150 -10.01 21.63 -10.34
N GLY A 151 -11.25 21.37 -10.74
CA GLY A 151 -11.77 21.67 -12.08
C GLY A 151 -11.51 20.58 -13.13
N CYS A 152 -11.11 19.37 -12.72
CA CYS A 152 -11.01 18.25 -13.64
C CYS A 152 -12.37 17.72 -14.07
N VAL A 153 -12.45 17.19 -15.29
CA VAL A 153 -13.54 16.32 -15.74
C VAL A 153 -13.28 14.92 -15.17
N THR A 154 -13.91 14.63 -14.04
CA THR A 154 -13.61 13.43 -13.25
C THR A 154 -14.57 12.29 -13.55
N THR A 155 -14.04 11.13 -13.90
CA THR A 155 -14.75 9.86 -14.10
C THR A 155 -14.26 8.85 -13.06
N VAL A 156 -15.15 7.95 -12.64
CA VAL A 156 -14.83 6.85 -11.72
C VAL A 156 -14.97 5.53 -12.46
N THR A 157 -14.06 4.60 -12.22
CA THR A 157 -14.21 3.19 -12.58
C THR A 157 -14.25 2.35 -11.31
N GLU A 158 -15.23 1.45 -11.21
CA GLU A 158 -15.45 0.67 -9.98
C GLU A 158 -16.12 -0.66 -10.34
N CYS A 159 -15.66 -1.74 -9.70
CA CYS A 159 -16.22 -3.08 -9.89
C CYS A 159 -17.29 -3.43 -8.83
N ASP A 160 -17.23 -2.83 -7.64
CA ASP A 160 -18.26 -2.98 -6.61
C ASP A 160 -19.50 -2.16 -7.00
N PRO A 161 -20.67 -2.81 -7.20
CA PRO A 161 -21.87 -2.11 -7.66
C PRO A 161 -22.41 -1.10 -6.63
N ILE A 162 -22.15 -1.29 -5.34
CA ILE A 162 -22.58 -0.34 -4.30
C ILE A 162 -21.71 0.92 -4.35
N CYS A 163 -20.39 0.76 -4.43
CA CYS A 163 -19.48 1.89 -4.58
C CYS A 163 -19.70 2.62 -5.91
N ALA A 164 -19.97 1.91 -7.00
CA ALA A 164 -20.31 2.49 -8.30
C ALA A 164 -21.59 3.31 -8.23
N LEU A 165 -22.66 2.80 -7.56
CA LEU A 165 -23.89 3.52 -7.35
C LEU A 165 -23.68 4.78 -6.49
N GLN A 166 -22.86 4.70 -5.43
CA GLN A 166 -22.50 5.87 -4.62
C GLN A 166 -21.84 6.95 -5.48
N ALA A 167 -20.86 6.57 -6.32
CA ALA A 167 -20.20 7.52 -7.23
C ALA A 167 -21.20 8.20 -8.17
N ALA A 168 -22.14 7.45 -8.75
CA ALA A 168 -23.18 7.98 -9.62
C ALA A 168 -24.12 8.95 -8.87
N MET A 169 -24.53 8.60 -7.64
CA MET A 169 -25.39 9.47 -6.82
C MET A 169 -24.68 10.77 -6.39
N GLU A 170 -23.36 10.76 -6.29
CA GLU A 170 -22.53 11.94 -5.99
C GLU A 170 -22.15 12.75 -7.26
N GLY A 171 -22.73 12.37 -8.40
CA GLY A 171 -22.65 13.11 -9.65
C GLY A 171 -21.35 12.89 -10.43
N PHE A 172 -20.73 11.74 -10.27
CA PHE A 172 -19.64 11.30 -11.12
C PHE A 172 -20.16 10.41 -12.26
N GLN A 173 -19.51 10.49 -13.42
CA GLN A 173 -19.69 9.47 -14.44
C GLN A 173 -18.99 8.19 -14.00
N VAL A 174 -19.69 7.05 -14.10
CA VAL A 174 -19.09 5.74 -13.85
C VAL A 174 -18.95 5.01 -15.17
N LYS A 175 -17.72 4.65 -15.53
CA LYS A 175 -17.37 4.04 -16.82
C LYS A 175 -16.27 3.01 -16.63
N THR A 176 -16.10 2.12 -17.61
CA THR A 176 -14.92 1.24 -17.64
C THR A 176 -13.67 2.02 -17.99
N LEU A 177 -12.51 1.59 -17.48
CA LEU A 177 -11.24 2.25 -17.74
C LEU A 177 -10.93 2.26 -19.25
N GLU A 178 -11.16 1.14 -19.92
CA GLU A 178 -10.89 0.95 -21.35
C GLU A 178 -11.62 1.98 -22.21
N SER A 179 -12.85 2.33 -21.83
CA SER A 179 -13.64 3.32 -22.56
C SER A 179 -13.10 4.75 -22.46
N GLN A 180 -12.14 4.99 -21.60
CA GLN A 180 -11.58 6.31 -21.33
C GLN A 180 -10.14 6.48 -21.85
N LEU A 181 -9.43 5.39 -22.14
CA LEU A 181 -7.99 5.38 -22.44
C LEU A 181 -7.56 6.37 -23.53
N GLU A 182 -8.36 6.52 -24.58
CA GLU A 182 -8.03 7.41 -25.70
C GLU A 182 -8.11 8.90 -25.37
N THR A 183 -8.79 9.27 -24.31
CA THR A 183 -9.13 10.67 -24.05
C THR A 183 -8.70 11.18 -22.68
N LEU A 184 -8.20 10.31 -21.80
CA LEU A 184 -7.81 10.70 -20.45
C LEU A 184 -6.42 11.35 -20.42
N ASP A 185 -6.25 12.28 -19.49
CA ASP A 185 -4.96 12.93 -19.20
C ASP A 185 -4.29 12.34 -17.96
N ILE A 186 -5.09 11.92 -16.96
CA ILE A 186 -4.59 11.50 -15.64
C ILE A 186 -5.33 10.23 -15.21
N VAL A 187 -4.59 9.20 -14.80
CA VAL A 187 -5.11 7.99 -14.15
C VAL A 187 -4.66 7.98 -12.70
N ILE A 188 -5.60 7.75 -11.79
CA ILE A 188 -5.34 7.64 -10.36
C ILE A 188 -5.85 6.28 -9.88
N THR A 189 -4.94 5.43 -9.43
CA THR A 189 -5.27 4.09 -8.91
C THR A 189 -5.44 4.12 -7.40
N THR A 190 -6.55 3.61 -6.91
CA THR A 190 -6.91 3.61 -5.47
C THR A 190 -7.47 2.27 -5.00
N THR A 191 -7.18 1.19 -5.74
CA THR A 191 -7.78 -0.12 -5.49
C THR A 191 -7.10 -0.92 -4.37
N GLY A 192 -5.89 -0.52 -3.93
CA GLY A 192 -5.08 -1.28 -2.99
C GLY A 192 -4.62 -2.64 -3.54
N ASN A 193 -4.63 -2.81 -4.85
CA ASN A 193 -4.34 -4.05 -5.55
C ASN A 193 -3.11 -3.91 -6.46
N LYS A 194 -2.50 -5.06 -6.79
CA LYS A 194 -1.44 -5.16 -7.80
C LYS A 194 -1.97 -5.94 -9.01
N GLY A 195 -1.76 -5.42 -10.20
CA GLY A 195 -2.12 -6.06 -11.48
C GLY A 195 -3.49 -5.72 -11.97
#